data_dd93ef1a0cbf0e13f370c22ef1c1b02f
#
_entry.id   dd93ef1a0cbf0e13f370c22ef1c1b02f
#
_cell.length_a   1.000
_cell.length_b   1.000
_cell.length_c   1.000
_cell.angle_alpha   90.00
_cell.angle_beta   90.00
_cell.angle_gamma   90.00
#
_symmetry.space_group_name_H-M   'P 1'
#
loop_
_entity.id
_entity.type
_entity.pdbx_description
1 polymer ?
#
loop_
_entity_poly.entity_id
_entity_poly.type
_entity_poly.pdbx_seq_one_letter_code
_entity_poly.pdbx_strand_id
1 'polypeptide(L)'
;MTILGGLVGGVFTMRFGVMAMLAFSAVLVVLTNLCFILLAHTGHNIYVLYGVVSADNLAAGIASASFIAFLSALVNVRFTAMQYAIFSSLMTLIPKLTAGYSGSIVEAVGYIPFFIITGLLGVPVLFFIYLAAKRLDIAHPAGNTEPS
;
A
#
# COMPACT_ATOMS: atom_id res chain seq x y z
N MET A 1 1.63 -14.96 5.37
CA MET A 1 1.41 -14.38 4.01
C MET A 1 2.07 -13.04 3.82
N THR A 2 2.11 -12.13 4.80
CA THR A 2 2.75 -10.81 4.71
C THR A 2 4.23 -10.87 4.34
N ILE A 3 4.99 -11.82 4.91
CA ILE A 3 6.43 -12.00 4.60
C ILE A 3 6.61 -12.41 3.13
N LEU A 4 5.80 -13.33 2.64
CA LEU A 4 5.82 -13.73 1.22
C LEU A 4 5.46 -12.55 0.31
N GLY A 5 4.45 -11.77 0.68
CA GLY A 5 4.10 -10.54 -0.02
C GLY A 5 5.24 -9.53 -0.05
N GLY A 6 5.95 -9.37 1.06
CA GLY A 6 7.12 -8.49 1.15
C GLY A 6 8.28 -8.94 0.25
N LEU A 7 8.58 -10.23 0.22
CA LEU A 7 9.62 -10.80 -0.65
C LEU A 7 9.26 -10.63 -2.14
N VAL A 8 8.05 -11.03 -2.50
CA VAL A 8 7.54 -10.89 -3.88
C VAL A 8 7.50 -9.42 -4.27
N GLY A 9 6.97 -8.55 -3.40
CA GLY A 9 6.92 -7.12 -3.63
C GLY A 9 8.29 -6.50 -3.81
N GLY A 10 9.28 -6.90 -3.00
CA GLY A 10 10.66 -6.43 -3.12
C GLY A 10 11.28 -6.80 -4.47
N VAL A 11 11.18 -8.07 -4.86
CA VAL A 11 11.71 -8.56 -6.15
C VAL A 11 11.04 -7.87 -7.34
N PHE A 12 9.71 -7.74 -7.32
CA PHE A 12 8.99 -7.06 -8.39
C PHE A 12 9.25 -5.55 -8.43
N THR A 13 9.46 -4.92 -7.28
CA THR A 13 9.85 -3.50 -7.22
C THR A 13 11.19 -3.26 -7.89
N MET A 14 12.15 -4.17 -7.74
CA MET A 14 13.44 -4.10 -8.44
C MET A 14 13.30 -4.29 -9.96
N ARG A 15 12.32 -5.09 -10.40
CA ARG A 15 12.15 -5.43 -11.83
C ARG A 15 11.26 -4.44 -12.58
N PHE A 16 10.19 -3.99 -11.98
CA PHE A 16 9.17 -3.14 -12.63
C PHE A 16 9.24 -1.66 -12.21
N GLY A 17 10.10 -1.35 -11.25
CA GLY A 17 10.26 -0.01 -10.72
C GLY A 17 9.33 0.30 -9.54
N VAL A 18 9.78 1.22 -8.71
CA VAL A 18 9.15 1.57 -7.43
C VAL A 18 7.73 2.14 -7.62
N MET A 19 7.57 3.05 -8.60
CA MET A 19 6.28 3.72 -8.83
C MET A 19 5.20 2.79 -9.36
N ALA A 20 5.55 1.92 -10.31
CA ALA A 20 4.62 0.94 -10.86
C ALA A 20 4.15 -0.03 -9.79
N MET A 21 5.07 -0.52 -8.95
CA MET A 21 4.73 -1.44 -7.87
C MET A 21 3.95 -0.77 -6.74
N LEU A 22 4.23 0.51 -6.46
CA LEU A 22 3.45 1.27 -5.48
C LEU A 22 1.99 1.44 -5.94
N ALA A 23 1.78 1.79 -7.21
CA ALA A 23 0.45 1.88 -7.80
C ALA A 23 -0.27 0.53 -7.82
N PHE A 24 0.42 -0.53 -8.24
CA PHE A 24 -0.12 -1.88 -8.27
C PHE A 24 -0.53 -2.37 -6.88
N SER A 25 0.31 -2.16 -5.87
CA SER A 25 0.01 -2.55 -4.49
C SER A 25 -1.18 -1.77 -3.92
N ALA A 26 -1.31 -0.49 -4.23
CA ALA A 26 -2.45 0.32 -3.81
C ALA A 26 -3.77 -0.19 -4.41
N VAL A 27 -3.77 -0.57 -5.69
CA VAL A 27 -4.93 -1.21 -6.34
C VAL A 27 -5.27 -2.54 -5.67
N LEU A 28 -4.25 -3.36 -5.38
CA LEU A 28 -4.44 -4.65 -4.68
C LEU A 28 -5.10 -4.46 -3.31
N VAL A 29 -4.65 -3.49 -2.52
CA VAL A 29 -5.23 -3.17 -1.21
C VAL A 29 -6.69 -2.72 -1.34
N VAL A 30 -7.03 -1.91 -2.33
CA VAL A 30 -8.42 -1.52 -2.59
C VAL A 30 -9.29 -2.74 -2.97
N LEU A 31 -8.76 -3.62 -3.81
CA LEU A 31 -9.46 -4.84 -4.20
C LEU A 31 -9.70 -5.78 -3.02
N THR A 32 -8.72 -5.97 -2.13
CA THR A 32 -8.92 -6.78 -0.92
C THR A 32 -9.95 -6.17 0.02
N ASN A 33 -9.98 -4.86 0.16
CA ASN A 33 -11.05 -4.18 0.92
C ASN A 33 -12.44 -4.44 0.32
N LEU A 34 -12.58 -4.45 -1.01
CA LEU A 34 -13.84 -4.81 -1.67
C LEU A 34 -14.21 -6.29 -1.42
N CYS A 35 -13.23 -7.19 -1.37
CA CYS A 35 -13.46 -8.59 -1.02
C CYS A 35 -14.00 -8.75 0.41
N PHE A 36 -13.57 -7.92 1.37
CA PHE A 36 -14.15 -7.91 2.72
C PHE A 36 -15.62 -7.46 2.72
N ILE A 37 -16.01 -6.51 1.88
CA ILE A 37 -17.42 -6.10 1.73
C ILE A 37 -18.25 -7.27 1.19
N LEU A 38 -17.75 -7.97 0.16
CA LEU A 38 -18.40 -9.16 -0.38
C LEU A 38 -18.53 -10.25 0.67
N LEU A 39 -17.49 -10.47 1.47
CA LEU A 39 -17.52 -11.44 2.57
C LEU A 39 -18.59 -11.09 3.61
N ALA A 40 -18.74 -9.80 3.95
CA ALA A 40 -19.77 -9.34 4.88
C ALA A 40 -21.20 -9.60 4.36
N HIS A 41 -21.40 -9.65 3.04
CA HIS A 41 -22.68 -9.98 2.41
C HIS A 41 -22.92 -11.48 2.25
N THR A 42 -21.87 -12.28 2.09
CA THR A 42 -21.98 -13.72 1.74
C THR A 42 -22.21 -14.62 2.97
N GLY A 43 -22.08 -14.05 4.20
CA GLY A 43 -22.30 -14.81 5.44
C GLY A 43 -21.06 -15.59 5.91
N HIS A 44 -21.25 -16.43 6.95
CA HIS A 44 -20.19 -17.09 7.72
C HIS A 44 -19.48 -18.25 7.00
N ASN A 45 -18.83 -17.97 5.86
CA ASN A 45 -18.00 -19.01 5.21
C ASN A 45 -16.53 -18.83 5.60
N ILE A 46 -16.07 -19.70 6.50
CA ILE A 46 -14.72 -19.68 7.06
C ILE A 46 -13.63 -19.83 6.00
N TYR A 47 -13.87 -20.60 4.95
CA TYR A 47 -12.90 -20.80 3.86
C TYR A 47 -12.70 -19.53 3.03
N VAL A 48 -13.78 -18.80 2.77
CA VAL A 48 -13.72 -17.51 2.06
C VAL A 48 -13.00 -16.46 2.94
N LEU A 49 -13.25 -16.45 4.25
CA LEU A 49 -12.54 -15.59 5.19
C LEU A 49 -11.03 -15.85 5.15
N TYR A 50 -10.58 -17.11 5.22
CA TYR A 50 -9.16 -17.45 5.11
C TYR A 50 -8.55 -16.98 3.78
N GLY A 51 -9.27 -17.12 2.68
CA GLY A 51 -8.83 -16.65 1.38
C GLY A 51 -8.66 -15.13 1.32
N VAL A 52 -9.66 -14.38 1.77
CA VAL A 52 -9.64 -12.91 1.77
C VAL A 52 -8.56 -12.37 2.69
N VAL A 53 -8.43 -12.88 3.91
CA VAL A 53 -7.39 -12.48 4.87
C VAL A 53 -6.00 -12.81 4.35
N SER A 54 -5.82 -13.96 3.67
CA SER A 54 -4.53 -14.32 3.07
C SER A 54 -4.15 -13.38 1.93
N ALA A 55 -5.10 -13.04 1.07
CA ALA A 55 -4.91 -12.10 -0.03
C ALA A 55 -4.59 -10.69 0.48
N ASP A 56 -5.30 -10.23 1.52
CA ASP A 56 -5.06 -8.94 2.16
C ASP A 56 -3.66 -8.86 2.78
N ASN A 57 -3.26 -9.89 3.51
CA ASN A 57 -1.91 -9.96 4.08
C ASN A 57 -0.81 -9.98 3.00
N LEU A 58 -1.07 -10.63 1.86
CA LEU A 58 -0.15 -10.62 0.73
C LEU A 58 -0.05 -9.21 0.13
N ALA A 59 -1.20 -8.58 -0.13
CA ALA A 59 -1.28 -7.22 -0.65
C ALA A 59 -0.58 -6.20 0.28
N ALA A 60 -0.82 -6.30 1.59
CA ALA A 60 -0.17 -5.47 2.60
C ALA A 60 1.36 -5.67 2.62
N GLY A 61 1.85 -6.90 2.43
CA GLY A 61 3.27 -7.19 2.32
C GLY A 61 3.89 -6.52 1.09
N ILE A 62 3.26 -6.65 -0.08
CA ILE A 62 3.70 -6.00 -1.33
C ILE A 62 3.69 -4.47 -1.16
N ALA A 63 2.61 -3.91 -0.61
CA ALA A 63 2.48 -2.48 -0.38
C ALA A 63 3.59 -1.95 0.54
N SER A 64 3.87 -2.65 1.64
CA SER A 64 4.92 -2.26 2.60
C SER A 64 6.30 -2.26 1.95
N ALA A 65 6.64 -3.31 1.19
CA ALA A 65 7.93 -3.40 0.49
C ALA A 65 8.09 -2.28 -0.55
N SER A 66 7.05 -2.03 -1.35
CA SER A 66 7.05 -0.97 -2.37
C SER A 66 7.14 0.41 -1.74
N PHE A 67 6.46 0.63 -0.60
CA PHE A 67 6.48 1.91 0.11
C PHE A 67 7.84 2.18 0.76
N ILE A 68 8.48 1.17 1.36
CA ILE A 68 9.83 1.28 1.90
C ILE A 68 10.83 1.62 0.78
N ALA A 69 10.72 0.98 -0.37
CA ALA A 69 11.55 1.29 -1.53
C ALA A 69 11.33 2.73 -2.02
N PHE A 70 10.08 3.19 -2.04
CA PHE A 70 9.73 4.58 -2.37
C PHE A 70 10.34 5.57 -1.40
N LEU A 71 10.21 5.35 -0.09
CA LEU A 71 10.82 6.20 0.92
C LEU A 71 12.34 6.24 0.78
N SER A 72 12.96 5.09 0.51
CA SER A 72 14.41 5.01 0.30
C SER A 72 14.85 5.80 -0.93
N ALA A 73 14.05 5.84 -1.99
CA ALA A 73 14.32 6.63 -3.20
C ALA A 73 14.13 8.14 -2.97
N LEU A 74 13.27 8.54 -2.02
CA LEU A 74 12.98 9.94 -1.72
C LEU A 74 14.02 10.59 -0.80
N VAL A 75 14.76 9.78 -0.05
CA VAL A 75 15.69 10.26 0.98
C VAL A 75 16.98 10.81 0.37
N ASN A 76 17.35 12.03 0.74
CA ASN A 76 18.57 12.68 0.28
C ASN A 76 19.80 12.10 1.00
N VAL A 77 20.88 11.84 0.25
CA VAL A 77 22.13 11.19 0.74
C VAL A 77 22.77 11.92 1.93
N ARG A 78 22.55 13.22 2.08
CA ARG A 78 23.14 14.02 3.17
C ARG A 78 22.43 13.88 4.52
N PHE A 79 21.14 13.54 4.53
CA PHE A 79 20.30 13.46 5.75
C PHE A 79 19.57 12.12 5.88
N THR A 80 20.10 11.08 5.25
CA THR A 80 19.45 9.79 5.05
C THR A 80 18.91 9.15 6.33
N ALA A 81 19.71 9.09 7.39
CA ALA A 81 19.33 8.41 8.62
C ALA A 81 18.17 9.10 9.33
N MET A 82 18.22 10.44 9.44
CA MET A 82 17.20 11.20 10.15
C MET A 82 15.87 11.23 9.38
N GLN A 83 15.93 11.49 8.08
CA GLN A 83 14.73 11.49 7.22
C GLN A 83 14.07 10.11 7.18
N TYR A 84 14.86 9.04 7.03
CA TYR A 84 14.36 7.68 7.02
C TYR A 84 13.71 7.31 8.37
N ALA A 85 14.31 7.69 9.48
CA ALA A 85 13.73 7.46 10.81
C ALA A 85 12.39 8.18 11.00
N ILE A 86 12.26 9.43 10.56
CA ILE A 86 11.01 10.19 10.63
C ILE A 86 9.95 9.53 9.75
N PHE A 87 10.25 9.22 8.50
CA PHE A 87 9.31 8.59 7.59
C PHE A 87 8.89 7.19 8.05
N SER A 88 9.82 6.38 8.53
CA SER A 88 9.54 5.06 9.07
C SER A 88 8.66 5.14 10.32
N SER A 89 8.90 6.12 11.19
CA SER A 89 8.07 6.34 12.38
C SER A 89 6.65 6.75 12.01
N LEU A 90 6.48 7.66 11.06
CA LEU A 90 5.16 8.06 10.57
C LEU A 90 4.42 6.90 9.89
N MET A 91 5.13 6.12 9.07
CA MET A 91 4.59 4.94 8.40
C MET A 91 4.03 3.91 9.37
N THR A 92 4.63 3.77 10.54
CA THR A 92 4.19 2.79 11.55
C THR A 92 3.19 3.38 12.55
N LEU A 93 3.34 4.64 12.91
CA LEU A 93 2.52 5.30 13.93
C LEU A 93 1.08 5.51 13.45
N ILE A 94 0.89 6.05 12.25
CA ILE A 94 -0.44 6.36 11.71
C ILE A 94 -1.32 5.10 11.61
N PRO A 95 -0.87 3.98 11.00
CA PRO A 95 -1.66 2.74 10.98
C PRO A 95 -1.95 2.17 12.36
N LYS A 96 -1.01 2.26 13.30
CA LYS A 96 -1.23 1.77 14.67
C LYS A 96 -2.27 2.59 15.44
N LEU A 97 -2.24 3.91 15.28
CA LEU A 97 -3.24 4.78 15.88
C LEU A 97 -4.63 4.51 15.28
N THR A 98 -4.73 4.45 13.96
CA THR A 98 -6.00 4.15 13.29
C THR A 98 -6.53 2.75 13.62
N ALA A 99 -5.66 1.75 13.72
CA ALA A 99 -6.02 0.40 14.13
C ALA A 99 -6.57 0.34 15.56
N GLY A 100 -6.03 1.15 16.47
CA GLY A 100 -6.53 1.25 17.83
C GLY A 100 -7.98 1.75 17.92
N TYR A 101 -8.37 2.66 17.03
CA TYR A 101 -9.74 3.19 16.99
C TYR A 101 -10.69 2.39 16.08
N SER A 102 -10.18 1.51 15.24
CA SER A 102 -10.99 0.77 14.25
C SER A 102 -12.06 -0.11 14.90
N GLY A 103 -11.74 -0.74 16.03
CA GLY A 103 -12.71 -1.55 16.79
C GLY A 103 -13.93 -0.74 17.22
N SER A 104 -13.71 0.41 17.86
CA SER A 104 -14.80 1.30 18.30
C SER A 104 -15.62 1.86 17.14
N ILE A 105 -14.98 2.12 16.01
CA ILE A 105 -15.67 2.59 14.80
C ILE A 105 -16.55 1.47 14.24
N VAL A 106 -16.04 0.23 14.15
CA VAL A 106 -16.82 -0.92 13.69
C VAL A 106 -18.01 -1.20 14.59
N GLU A 107 -17.84 -1.10 15.91
CA GLU A 107 -18.96 -1.26 16.86
C GLU A 107 -20.05 -0.19 16.68
N ALA A 108 -19.65 1.04 16.35
CA ALA A 108 -20.60 2.16 16.20
C ALA A 108 -21.31 2.17 14.84
N VAL A 109 -20.62 1.81 13.76
CA VAL A 109 -21.09 2.01 12.38
C VAL A 109 -21.37 0.68 11.66
N GLY A 110 -20.82 -0.44 12.16
CA GLY A 110 -20.90 -1.76 11.55
C GLY A 110 -19.79 -2.04 10.53
N TYR A 111 -19.63 -3.31 10.15
CA TYR A 111 -18.56 -3.77 9.27
C TYR A 111 -18.65 -3.20 7.85
N ILE A 112 -19.85 -3.20 7.25
CA ILE A 112 -20.04 -2.79 5.86
C ILE A 112 -19.68 -1.31 5.65
N PRO A 113 -20.23 -0.34 6.39
CA PRO A 113 -19.83 1.06 6.26
C PRO A 113 -18.36 1.31 6.57
N PHE A 114 -17.78 0.59 7.53
CA PHE A 114 -16.36 0.68 7.85
C PHE A 114 -15.50 0.34 6.63
N PHE A 115 -15.75 -0.78 5.96
CA PHE A 115 -14.98 -1.18 4.77
C PHE A 115 -15.23 -0.28 3.56
N ILE A 116 -16.42 0.29 3.42
CA ILE A 116 -16.70 1.28 2.38
C ILE A 116 -15.86 2.54 2.62
N ILE A 117 -15.82 3.06 3.85
CA ILE A 117 -15.04 4.24 4.20
C ILE A 117 -13.55 3.99 3.98
N THR A 118 -13.02 2.85 4.41
CA THR A 118 -11.61 2.50 4.21
C THR A 118 -11.25 2.31 2.74
N GLY A 119 -12.13 1.71 1.95
CA GLY A 119 -11.98 1.60 0.50
C GLY A 119 -11.99 2.97 -0.19
N LEU A 120 -12.90 3.85 0.23
CA LEU A 120 -12.99 5.22 -0.31
C LEU A 120 -11.74 6.05 0.02
N LEU A 121 -11.15 5.85 1.20
CA LEU A 121 -9.88 6.48 1.59
C LEU A 121 -8.71 6.01 0.72
N GLY A 122 -8.78 4.84 0.10
CA GLY A 122 -7.80 4.37 -0.88
C GLY A 122 -7.80 5.16 -2.20
N VAL A 123 -8.93 5.76 -2.59
CA VAL A 123 -9.06 6.51 -3.86
C VAL A 123 -8.15 7.75 -3.89
N PRO A 124 -8.12 8.63 -2.87
CA PRO A 124 -7.17 9.73 -2.83
C PRO A 124 -5.73 9.27 -2.90
N VAL A 125 -5.39 8.15 -2.25
CA VAL A 125 -4.03 7.59 -2.28
C VAL A 125 -3.63 7.21 -3.71
N LEU A 126 -4.50 6.52 -4.45
CA LEU A 126 -4.29 6.20 -5.87
C LEU A 126 -4.10 7.45 -6.71
N PHE A 127 -4.90 8.48 -6.46
CA PHE A 127 -4.79 9.77 -7.15
C PHE A 127 -3.43 10.44 -6.88
N PHE A 128 -2.98 10.46 -5.62
CA PHE A 128 -1.67 11.01 -5.27
C PHE A 128 -0.52 10.20 -5.87
N ILE A 129 -0.60 8.87 -5.90
CA ILE A 129 0.40 8.01 -6.53
C ILE A 129 0.45 8.31 -8.03
N TYR A 130 -0.70 8.44 -8.69
CA TYR A 130 -0.78 8.80 -10.11
C TYR A 130 -0.14 10.18 -10.39
N LEU A 131 -0.44 11.18 -9.57
CA LEU A 131 0.17 12.51 -9.68
C LEU A 131 1.70 12.47 -9.47
N ALA A 132 2.15 11.71 -8.48
CA ALA A 132 3.58 11.56 -8.20
C ALA A 132 4.29 10.86 -9.36
N ALA A 133 3.72 9.80 -9.91
CA ALA A 133 4.25 9.09 -11.08
C ALA A 133 4.38 10.03 -12.28
N LYS A 134 3.31 10.78 -12.57
CA LYS A 134 3.32 11.76 -13.68
C LYS A 134 4.36 12.87 -13.50
N ARG A 135 4.56 13.33 -12.27
CA ARG A 135 5.56 14.38 -11.98
C ARG A 135 6.99 13.87 -12.06
N LEU A 136 7.22 12.63 -11.66
CA LEU A 136 8.56 12.01 -11.70
C LEU A 136 8.94 11.59 -13.12
N ASP A 137 8.01 11.14 -13.95
CA ASP A 137 8.25 10.91 -15.39
C ASP A 137 8.65 12.19 -16.12
N ILE A 138 8.10 13.34 -15.73
CA ILE A 138 8.49 14.64 -16.30
C ILE A 138 9.90 15.06 -15.83
N ALA A 139 10.31 14.64 -14.62
CA ALA A 139 11.61 14.96 -14.05
C ALA A 139 12.75 14.07 -14.56
N HIS A 140 12.42 12.90 -15.14
CA HIS A 140 13.36 12.01 -15.84
C HIS A 140 12.85 11.75 -17.26
N PRO A 141 13.01 12.70 -18.18
CA PRO A 141 12.84 12.37 -19.61
C PRO A 141 13.88 11.32 -19.96
N ALA A 142 13.36 10.16 -20.36
CA ALA A 142 14.16 9.05 -20.83
C ALA A 142 15.13 9.51 -21.91
N GLY A 143 16.38 9.23 -21.69
CA GLY A 143 17.33 9.19 -22.79
C GLY A 143 18.28 10.36 -22.83
N ASN A 144 19.48 10.11 -22.45
CA ASN A 144 20.59 10.36 -23.36
C ASN A 144 21.45 9.10 -23.29
N THR A 145 21.11 8.14 -24.14
CA THR A 145 22.11 7.23 -24.69
C THR A 145 23.03 8.09 -25.53
N GLU A 146 24.13 8.55 -24.98
CA GLU A 146 25.23 8.98 -25.80
C GLU A 146 25.97 7.73 -26.32
N PRO A 147 26.08 7.58 -27.62
CA PRO A 147 26.97 6.60 -28.25
C PRO A 147 28.35 7.24 -28.42
N SER A 148 29.34 6.67 -27.83
CA SER A 148 30.73 6.80 -28.29
C SER A 148 31.52 5.56 -27.91
#